data_86d29548099f48eae0c0b7b7c9ccc74a
#
_entry.id   86d29548099f48eae0c0b7b7c9ccc74a
#
_cell.length_a   1.000
_cell.length_b   1.000
_cell.length_c   1.000
_cell.angle_alpha   90.00
_cell.angle_beta   90.00
_cell.angle_gamma   90.00
#
_symmetry.space_group_name_H-M   'P 1'
#
loop_
_entity.id
_entity.type
_entity.pdbx_description
1 polymer ?
#
loop_
_entity_poly.entity_id
_entity_poly.type
_entity_poly.pdbx_seq_one_letter_code
_entity_poly.pdbx_strand_id
1 'polypeptide(L)'
;KFDLVISSITILEERKNRMAFSIPYLQSGVAVLVRKDIQNVDNLEKLAEIKATVGAQINTTSYYFLQKYEGIKIKTYEKFGHAVIDLANKGNDAVVGDSVQVNYYFTKNNELTQSARFLGSRMTSEFYGIVLRKDDIELKQKIDASLTVLLQNGTIQKLHDKWNLGKFAVVPPPE
;
A
#
# COMPACT_ATOMS: atom_id res chain seq x y z
N LYS A 1 -2.66 9.89 -24.07
CA LYS A 1 -2.97 8.44 -24.04
C LYS A 1 -1.70 7.71 -23.64
N PHE A 2 -1.83 6.75 -22.75
CA PHE A 2 -0.69 5.93 -22.25
C PHE A 2 -0.87 4.51 -22.76
N ASP A 3 0.24 3.82 -23.03
CA ASP A 3 0.21 2.41 -23.44
C ASP A 3 0.14 1.48 -22.22
N LEU A 4 0.83 1.89 -21.14
CA LEU A 4 0.84 1.19 -19.86
C LEU A 4 0.98 2.15 -18.68
N VAL A 5 0.71 1.65 -17.46
CA VAL A 5 0.94 2.36 -16.20
C VAL A 5 1.64 1.43 -15.21
N ILE A 6 2.77 1.88 -14.66
CA ILE A 6 3.48 1.25 -13.55
C ILE A 6 3.44 2.22 -12.37
N SER A 7 2.55 1.99 -11.41
CA SER A 7 2.33 2.94 -10.29
C SER A 7 1.64 2.28 -9.11
N SER A 8 2.20 1.17 -8.62
CA SER A 8 1.68 0.45 -7.43
C SER A 8 0.18 0.16 -7.50
N ILE A 9 -0.29 -0.26 -8.68
CA ILE A 9 -1.71 -0.55 -8.89
C ILE A 9 -1.99 -1.99 -8.48
N THR A 10 -2.83 -2.16 -7.47
CA THR A 10 -3.27 -3.47 -6.99
C THR A 10 -4.08 -4.20 -8.05
N ILE A 11 -3.73 -5.45 -8.31
CA ILE A 11 -4.48 -6.38 -9.15
C ILE A 11 -5.75 -6.76 -8.40
N LEU A 12 -6.90 -6.31 -8.89
CA LEU A 12 -8.22 -6.65 -8.37
C LEU A 12 -9.07 -7.24 -9.50
N GLU A 13 -9.87 -8.25 -9.20
CA GLU A 13 -10.76 -8.90 -10.18
C GLU A 13 -11.71 -7.90 -10.84
N GLU A 14 -12.29 -6.99 -10.06
CA GLU A 14 -13.16 -5.94 -10.58
C GLU A 14 -12.46 -5.01 -11.60
N ARG A 15 -11.15 -4.77 -11.43
CA ARG A 15 -10.34 -3.94 -12.35
C ARG A 15 -10.04 -4.67 -13.65
N LYS A 16 -9.90 -6.00 -13.62
CA LYS A 16 -9.66 -6.84 -14.80
C LYS A 16 -10.80 -6.75 -15.84
N ASN A 17 -11.98 -6.33 -15.43
CA ASN A 17 -13.10 -6.08 -16.34
C ASN A 17 -12.82 -4.93 -17.33
N ARG A 18 -11.97 -3.96 -16.95
CA ARG A 18 -11.71 -2.73 -17.70
C ARG A 18 -10.29 -2.61 -18.23
N MET A 19 -9.34 -3.35 -17.66
CA MET A 19 -7.92 -3.25 -17.99
C MET A 19 -7.24 -4.61 -17.88
N ALA A 20 -6.13 -4.79 -18.58
CA ALA A 20 -5.26 -5.94 -18.41
C ALA A 20 -4.16 -5.63 -17.36
N PHE A 21 -3.68 -6.67 -16.71
CA PHE A 21 -2.56 -6.61 -15.77
C PHE A 21 -1.46 -7.57 -16.23
N SER A 22 -0.22 -7.17 -16.02
CA SER A 22 0.91 -8.09 -16.10
C SER A 22 0.85 -9.16 -15.00
N ILE A 23 1.78 -10.11 -15.04
CA ILE A 23 2.12 -10.91 -13.87
C ILE A 23 2.51 -9.97 -12.72
N PRO A 24 2.33 -10.39 -11.44
CA PRO A 24 2.68 -9.56 -10.30
C PRO A 24 4.20 -9.35 -10.20
N TYR A 25 4.63 -8.12 -9.92
CA TYR A 25 6.04 -7.80 -9.70
C TYR A 25 6.39 -7.49 -8.24
N LEU A 26 5.39 -7.21 -7.41
CA LEU A 26 5.57 -6.94 -5.98
C LEU A 26 4.30 -7.33 -5.22
N GLN A 27 4.47 -7.90 -4.04
CA GLN A 27 3.40 -8.14 -3.08
C GLN A 27 3.48 -7.07 -1.99
N SER A 28 2.38 -6.39 -1.76
CA SER A 28 2.17 -5.36 -0.75
C SER A 28 0.96 -5.72 0.13
N GLY A 29 0.37 -4.75 0.77
CA GLY A 29 -0.87 -4.88 1.54
C GLY A 29 -1.15 -3.60 2.32
N VAL A 30 -2.19 -3.62 3.12
CA VAL A 30 -2.56 -2.51 3.99
C VAL A 30 -1.65 -2.46 5.22
N ALA A 31 -1.18 -1.27 5.57
CA ALA A 31 -0.47 -1.00 6.83
C ALA A 31 -1.05 0.23 7.53
N VAL A 32 -0.89 0.27 8.84
CA VAL A 32 -1.41 1.33 9.69
C VAL A 32 -0.27 1.90 10.55
N LEU A 33 -0.16 3.22 10.59
CA LEU A 33 0.60 3.94 11.60
C LEU A 33 -0.35 4.55 12.61
N VAL A 34 -0.07 4.35 13.89
CA VAL A 34 -0.80 4.97 15.00
C VAL A 34 0.15 5.84 15.82
N ARG A 35 -0.33 6.96 16.34
CA ARG A 35 0.47 7.80 17.24
C ARG A 35 0.87 7.01 18.48
N LYS A 36 2.09 7.22 18.97
CA LYS A 36 2.61 6.54 20.17
C LYS A 36 1.91 6.94 21.46
N ASP A 37 1.32 8.14 21.51
CA ASP A 37 0.52 8.59 22.66
C ASP A 37 -0.86 7.92 22.75
N ILE A 38 -1.32 7.24 21.69
CA ILE A 38 -2.49 6.36 21.72
C ILE A 38 -2.06 5.00 22.29
N GLN A 39 -2.34 4.82 23.58
CA GLN A 39 -1.93 3.62 24.32
C GLN A 39 -2.99 2.51 24.25
N ASN A 40 -2.59 1.27 24.55
CA ASN A 40 -3.46 0.10 24.62
C ASN A 40 -4.24 -0.21 23.31
N VAL A 41 -3.66 0.15 22.17
CA VAL A 41 -4.18 -0.14 20.83
C VAL A 41 -3.17 -0.97 20.08
N ASP A 42 -3.52 -2.20 19.77
CA ASP A 42 -2.68 -3.18 19.07
C ASP A 42 -3.32 -3.73 17.78
N ASN A 43 -4.59 -3.37 17.53
CA ASN A 43 -5.35 -3.78 16.35
C ASN A 43 -6.37 -2.70 15.94
N LEU A 44 -7.06 -2.91 14.80
CA LEU A 44 -8.06 -1.97 14.28
C LEU A 44 -9.35 -1.97 15.08
N GLU A 45 -9.71 -3.09 15.68
CA GLU A 45 -10.88 -3.20 16.57
C GLU A 45 -10.73 -2.26 17.77
N LYS A 46 -9.54 -2.18 18.35
CA LYS A 46 -9.25 -1.24 19.45
C LYS A 46 -9.30 0.22 18.99
N LEU A 47 -8.86 0.53 17.77
CA LEU A 47 -9.07 1.87 17.18
C LEU A 47 -10.57 2.20 17.02
N ALA A 48 -11.37 1.21 16.63
CA ALA A 48 -12.81 1.37 16.50
C ALA A 48 -13.50 1.57 17.88
N GLU A 49 -13.10 0.80 18.90
CA GLU A 49 -13.63 0.94 20.27
C GLU A 49 -13.43 2.35 20.84
N ILE A 50 -12.27 2.95 20.61
CA ILE A 50 -11.97 4.33 21.05
C ILE A 50 -12.49 5.40 20.09
N LYS A 51 -13.21 5.01 19.02
CA LYS A 51 -13.73 5.90 17.97
C LYS A 51 -12.64 6.79 17.35
N ALA A 52 -11.47 6.21 17.11
CA ALA A 52 -10.31 6.91 16.58
C ALA A 52 -10.59 7.56 15.22
N THR A 53 -9.95 8.70 14.98
CA THR A 53 -9.92 9.34 13.66
C THR A 53 -8.76 8.78 12.86
N VAL A 54 -9.05 8.09 11.77
CA VAL A 54 -8.05 7.44 10.92
C VAL A 54 -8.02 8.08 9.53
N GLY A 55 -6.86 8.63 9.17
CA GLY A 55 -6.63 9.22 7.84
C GLY A 55 -6.41 8.16 6.77
N ALA A 56 -7.06 8.32 5.62
CA ALA A 56 -6.91 7.44 4.46
C ALA A 56 -6.95 8.23 3.15
N GLN A 57 -6.22 7.76 2.14
CA GLN A 57 -6.38 8.30 0.79
C GLN A 57 -7.64 7.73 0.15
N ILE A 58 -8.52 8.62 -0.33
CA ILE A 58 -9.77 8.23 -0.97
C ILE A 58 -9.54 7.33 -2.20
N ASN A 59 -10.46 6.42 -2.47
CA ASN A 59 -10.45 5.51 -3.62
C ASN A 59 -9.25 4.54 -3.67
N THR A 60 -8.66 4.22 -2.52
CA THR A 60 -7.62 3.19 -2.40
C THR A 60 -8.15 1.91 -1.77
N THR A 61 -7.45 0.80 -1.96
CA THR A 61 -7.76 -0.47 -1.29
C THR A 61 -7.75 -0.32 0.24
N SER A 62 -6.81 0.48 0.77
CA SER A 62 -6.70 0.79 2.19
C SER A 62 -7.91 1.55 2.73
N TYR A 63 -8.45 2.50 1.94
CA TYR A 63 -9.68 3.22 2.31
C TYR A 63 -10.87 2.27 2.39
N TYR A 64 -11.08 1.42 1.38
CA TYR A 64 -12.18 0.45 1.39
C TYR A 64 -12.00 -0.64 2.46
N PHE A 65 -10.76 -1.04 2.74
CA PHE A 65 -10.46 -1.96 3.84
C PHE A 65 -10.89 -1.39 5.19
N LEU A 66 -10.61 -0.10 5.43
CA LEU A 66 -10.95 0.57 6.69
C LEU A 66 -12.46 0.70 6.91
N GLN A 67 -13.26 0.81 5.87
CA GLN A 67 -14.72 0.90 5.96
C GLN A 67 -15.39 -0.32 6.63
N LYS A 68 -14.69 -1.44 6.75
CA LYS A 68 -15.18 -2.65 7.41
C LYS A 68 -15.18 -2.54 8.94
N TYR A 69 -14.52 -1.52 9.50
CA TYR A 69 -14.38 -1.33 10.94
C TYR A 69 -15.33 -0.24 11.44
N GLU A 70 -16.53 -0.68 11.86
CA GLU A 70 -17.51 0.21 12.45
C GLU A 70 -16.95 0.88 13.71
N GLY A 71 -17.21 2.19 13.88
CA GLY A 71 -16.68 2.98 14.97
C GLY A 71 -15.45 3.83 14.63
N ILE A 72 -14.68 3.48 13.61
CA ILE A 72 -13.58 4.33 13.12
C ILE A 72 -14.15 5.54 12.39
N LYS A 73 -13.66 6.73 12.74
CA LYS A 73 -13.95 7.97 12.03
C LYS A 73 -12.94 8.12 10.88
N ILE A 74 -13.37 7.84 9.66
CA ILE A 74 -12.48 7.93 8.48
C ILE A 74 -12.39 9.39 8.04
N LYS A 75 -11.16 9.93 8.04
CA LYS A 75 -10.84 11.24 7.45
C LYS A 75 -10.15 11.01 6.11
N THR A 76 -10.79 11.47 5.03
CA THR A 76 -10.30 11.22 3.67
C THR A 76 -9.39 12.34 3.17
N TYR A 77 -8.39 11.97 2.37
CA TYR A 77 -7.43 12.86 1.74
C TYR A 77 -7.26 12.48 0.27
N GLU A 78 -7.01 13.47 -0.59
CA GLU A 78 -6.68 13.22 -1.99
C GLU A 78 -5.27 12.61 -2.16
N LYS A 79 -4.34 12.93 -1.25
CA LYS A 79 -2.97 12.41 -1.24
C LYS A 79 -2.63 11.86 0.12
N PHE A 80 -2.04 10.67 0.16
CA PHE A 80 -1.63 10.02 1.41
C PHE A 80 -0.66 10.88 2.24
N GLY A 81 0.25 11.60 1.59
CA GLY A 81 1.17 12.50 2.28
C GLY A 81 0.47 13.55 3.16
N HIS A 82 -0.71 14.04 2.78
CA HIS A 82 -1.47 14.98 3.62
C HIS A 82 -2.04 14.30 4.87
N ALA A 83 -2.47 13.03 4.76
CA ALA A 83 -2.89 12.24 5.93
C ALA A 83 -1.72 12.05 6.92
N VAL A 84 -0.51 11.80 6.39
CA VAL A 84 0.71 11.65 7.19
C VAL A 84 1.10 12.95 7.91
N ILE A 85 1.05 14.08 7.22
CA ILE A 85 1.30 15.40 7.83
C ILE A 85 0.31 15.67 8.96
N ASP A 86 -0.94 15.32 8.73
CA ASP A 86 -1.99 15.54 9.72
C ASP A 86 -1.85 14.58 10.93
N LEU A 87 -1.31 13.36 10.71
CA LEU A 87 -0.91 12.48 11.82
C LEU A 87 0.19 13.10 12.69
N ALA A 88 1.23 13.65 12.06
CA ALA A 88 2.31 14.33 12.78
C ALA A 88 1.80 15.54 13.59
N ASN A 89 0.85 16.28 13.03
CA ASN A 89 0.20 17.44 13.68
C ASN A 89 -0.93 17.04 14.64
N LYS A 90 -1.13 15.75 14.95
CA LYS A 90 -2.18 15.22 15.83
C LYS A 90 -3.61 15.46 15.33
N GLY A 91 -3.80 15.74 14.06
CA GLY A 91 -5.11 15.89 13.43
C GLY A 91 -5.78 14.54 13.08
N ASN A 92 -5.01 13.46 13.12
CA ASN A 92 -5.45 12.07 13.07
C ASN A 92 -4.87 11.28 14.25
N ASP A 93 -5.54 10.22 14.67
CA ASP A 93 -5.03 9.26 15.66
C ASP A 93 -4.17 8.19 14.99
N ALA A 94 -4.52 7.83 13.77
CA ALA A 94 -3.81 6.88 12.93
C ALA A 94 -3.93 7.25 11.45
N VAL A 95 -3.13 6.62 10.60
CA VAL A 95 -3.29 6.63 9.14
C VAL A 95 -3.21 5.22 8.58
N VAL A 96 -4.01 4.93 7.57
CA VAL A 96 -4.01 3.68 6.84
C VAL A 96 -3.60 3.93 5.39
N GLY A 97 -2.74 3.08 4.87
CA GLY A 97 -2.27 3.18 3.50
C GLY A 97 -1.66 1.88 2.99
N ASP A 98 -1.18 1.91 1.76
CA ASP A 98 -0.38 0.83 1.23
C ASP A 98 0.93 0.66 2.00
N SER A 99 1.31 -0.57 2.31
CA SER A 99 2.42 -0.87 3.21
C SER A 99 3.76 -0.31 2.73
N VAL A 100 4.00 -0.31 1.42
CA VAL A 100 5.22 0.28 0.82
C VAL A 100 5.21 1.80 1.01
N GLN A 101 4.08 2.43 0.76
CA GLN A 101 3.93 3.88 0.88
C GLN A 101 4.03 4.32 2.35
N VAL A 102 3.35 3.61 3.26
CA VAL A 102 3.42 3.88 4.71
C VAL A 102 4.85 3.75 5.22
N ASN A 103 5.56 2.67 4.84
CA ASN A 103 6.95 2.45 5.21
C ASN A 103 7.87 3.57 4.68
N TYR A 104 7.68 4.01 3.44
CA TYR A 104 8.45 5.11 2.86
C TYR A 104 8.31 6.39 3.66
N TYR A 105 7.08 6.84 3.94
CA TYR A 105 6.85 8.04 4.72
C TYR A 105 7.37 7.92 6.15
N PHE A 106 7.21 6.76 6.77
CA PHE A 106 7.72 6.51 8.11
C PHE A 106 9.23 6.60 8.17
N THR A 107 9.95 5.93 7.28
CA THR A 107 11.42 5.88 7.29
C THR A 107 12.08 7.17 6.83
N LYS A 108 11.38 8.01 6.05
CA LYS A 108 11.92 9.30 5.56
C LYS A 108 11.58 10.49 6.45
N ASN A 109 10.77 10.29 7.48
CA ASN A 109 10.37 11.36 8.39
C ASN A 109 10.78 11.02 9.83
N ASN A 110 11.83 11.69 10.32
CA ASN A 110 12.35 11.47 11.67
C ASN A 110 11.32 11.80 12.78
N GLU A 111 10.50 12.82 12.58
CA GLU A 111 9.45 13.18 13.53
C GLU A 111 8.40 12.06 13.62
N LEU A 112 8.04 11.48 12.49
CA LEU A 112 7.10 10.37 12.44
C LEU A 112 7.65 9.12 13.14
N THR A 113 8.95 8.82 12.98
CA THR A 113 9.57 7.68 13.67
C THR A 113 9.61 7.86 15.19
N GLN A 114 9.63 9.10 15.67
CA GLN A 114 9.56 9.40 17.10
C GLN A 114 8.14 9.40 17.64
N SER A 115 7.17 9.89 16.87
CA SER A 115 5.79 10.13 17.33
C SER A 115 4.79 9.02 16.99
N ALA A 116 5.09 8.16 16.01
CA ALA A 116 4.22 7.09 15.55
C ALA A 116 4.87 5.70 15.63
N ARG A 117 4.06 4.67 15.53
CA ARG A 117 4.47 3.27 15.43
C ARG A 117 3.56 2.51 14.47
N PHE A 118 4.07 1.43 13.89
CA PHE A 118 3.22 0.52 13.14
C PHE A 118 2.26 -0.21 14.06
N LEU A 119 1.03 -0.37 13.60
CA LEU A 119 0.03 -1.23 14.23
C LEU A 119 0.14 -2.62 13.60
N GLY A 120 0.95 -3.47 14.21
CA GLY A 120 1.22 -4.81 13.66
C GLY A 120 2.11 -4.80 12.41
N SER A 121 1.90 -5.80 11.56
CA SER A 121 2.53 -5.95 10.24
C SER A 121 1.55 -5.59 9.13
N ARG A 122 1.84 -6.01 7.89
CA ARG A 122 0.90 -5.97 6.76
C ARG A 122 -0.40 -6.71 7.11
N MET A 123 -1.55 -6.04 6.95
CA MET A 123 -2.86 -6.59 7.34
C MET A 123 -3.55 -7.35 6.20
N THR A 124 -3.14 -7.09 4.95
CA THR A 124 -3.65 -7.77 3.75
C THR A 124 -2.50 -8.25 2.89
N SER A 125 -2.83 -9.09 1.91
CA SER A 125 -1.92 -9.53 0.86
C SER A 125 -2.45 -9.03 -0.48
N GLU A 126 -1.74 -8.09 -1.09
CA GLU A 126 -2.11 -7.43 -2.33
C GLU A 126 -0.94 -7.50 -3.32
N PHE A 127 -1.24 -7.70 -4.60
CA PHE A 127 -0.22 -7.78 -5.63
C PHE A 127 -0.30 -6.57 -6.55
N TYR A 128 0.85 -6.00 -6.90
CA TYR A 128 0.96 -4.98 -7.92
C TYR A 128 1.22 -5.58 -9.29
N GLY A 129 0.50 -5.09 -10.28
CA GLY A 129 0.73 -5.38 -11.68
C GLY A 129 0.91 -4.12 -12.51
N ILE A 130 1.57 -4.25 -13.65
CA ILE A 130 1.60 -3.22 -14.68
C ILE A 130 0.25 -3.24 -15.38
N VAL A 131 -0.40 -2.08 -15.46
CA VAL A 131 -1.70 -1.94 -16.12
C VAL A 131 -1.50 -1.64 -17.61
N LEU A 132 -2.27 -2.33 -18.43
CA LEU A 132 -2.29 -2.17 -19.88
C LEU A 132 -3.74 -2.01 -20.39
N ARG A 133 -3.88 -1.59 -21.64
CA ARG A 133 -5.18 -1.66 -22.32
C ARG A 133 -5.61 -3.13 -22.40
N LYS A 134 -6.90 -3.37 -22.21
CA LYS A 134 -7.45 -4.72 -22.14
C LYS A 134 -7.14 -5.56 -23.38
N ASP A 135 -7.15 -4.92 -24.54
CA ASP A 135 -7.01 -5.59 -25.84
C ASP A 135 -5.57 -5.67 -26.35
N ASP A 136 -4.60 -5.12 -25.60
CA ASP A 136 -3.18 -5.10 -25.99
C ASP A 136 -2.46 -6.37 -25.51
N ILE A 137 -2.87 -7.51 -26.07
CA ILE A 137 -2.39 -8.84 -25.69
C ILE A 137 -0.89 -8.98 -26.01
N GLU A 138 -0.44 -8.45 -27.15
CA GLU A 138 0.95 -8.58 -27.57
C GLU A 138 1.89 -7.83 -26.62
N LEU A 139 1.56 -6.58 -26.25
CA LEU A 139 2.35 -5.81 -25.30
C LEU A 139 2.38 -6.48 -23.92
N LYS A 140 1.22 -7.00 -23.46
CA LYS A 140 1.14 -7.75 -22.21
C LYS A 140 2.09 -8.93 -22.20
N GLN A 141 2.10 -9.76 -23.24
CA GLN A 141 3.00 -10.92 -23.35
C GLN A 141 4.47 -10.53 -23.28
N LYS A 142 4.87 -9.46 -23.98
CA LYS A 142 6.25 -8.93 -23.94
C LYS A 142 6.64 -8.45 -22.54
N ILE A 143 5.72 -7.78 -21.85
CA ILE A 143 5.94 -7.31 -20.48
C ILE A 143 6.05 -8.49 -19.52
N ASP A 144 5.15 -9.47 -19.62
CA ASP A 144 5.17 -10.64 -18.74
C ASP A 144 6.47 -11.44 -18.93
N ALA A 145 6.90 -11.67 -20.17
CA ALA A 145 8.18 -12.31 -20.45
C ALA A 145 9.36 -11.53 -19.85
N SER A 146 9.37 -10.20 -19.97
CA SER A 146 10.41 -9.35 -19.41
C SER A 146 10.39 -9.39 -17.86
N LEU A 147 9.22 -9.32 -17.23
CA LEU A 147 9.09 -9.41 -15.79
C LEU A 147 9.55 -10.78 -15.27
N THR A 148 9.21 -11.87 -15.96
CA THR A 148 9.69 -13.21 -15.60
C THR A 148 11.21 -13.26 -15.56
N VAL A 149 11.89 -12.74 -16.56
CA VAL A 149 13.38 -12.64 -16.59
C VAL A 149 13.89 -11.80 -15.41
N LEU A 150 13.26 -10.64 -15.13
CA LEU A 150 13.69 -9.74 -14.05
C LEU A 150 13.46 -10.33 -12.66
N LEU A 151 12.43 -11.14 -12.48
CA LEU A 151 12.17 -11.89 -11.25
C LEU A 151 13.20 -13.02 -11.10
N GLN A 152 13.42 -13.81 -12.14
CA GLN A 152 14.35 -14.96 -12.12
C GLN A 152 15.81 -14.55 -11.90
N ASN A 153 16.27 -13.46 -12.50
CA ASN A 153 17.65 -12.98 -12.35
C ASN A 153 17.89 -12.13 -11.10
N GLY A 154 16.86 -11.96 -10.24
CA GLY A 154 16.93 -11.23 -8.98
C GLY A 154 16.98 -9.71 -9.13
N THR A 155 16.71 -9.14 -10.30
CA THR A 155 16.70 -7.68 -10.50
C THR A 155 15.62 -7.02 -9.66
N ILE A 156 14.42 -7.59 -9.61
CA ILE A 156 13.33 -7.06 -8.78
C ILE A 156 13.72 -7.11 -7.29
N GLN A 157 14.38 -8.19 -6.84
CA GLN A 157 14.87 -8.30 -5.46
C GLN A 157 15.93 -7.22 -5.15
N LYS A 158 16.86 -6.97 -6.06
CA LYS A 158 17.87 -5.88 -5.90
C LYS A 158 17.22 -4.51 -5.79
N LEU A 159 16.14 -4.25 -6.54
CA LEU A 159 15.38 -3.01 -6.44
C LEU A 159 14.63 -2.93 -5.10
N HIS A 160 14.02 -4.02 -4.65
CA HIS A 160 13.39 -4.11 -3.34
C HIS A 160 14.37 -3.73 -2.22
N ASP A 161 15.58 -4.30 -2.24
CA ASP A 161 16.61 -4.04 -1.25
C ASP A 161 17.15 -2.61 -1.34
N LYS A 162 17.40 -2.12 -2.56
CA LYS A 162 17.85 -0.74 -2.83
C LYS A 162 16.89 0.30 -2.24
N TRP A 163 15.58 0.05 -2.33
CA TRP A 163 14.55 0.96 -1.84
C TRP A 163 14.16 0.68 -0.38
N ASN A 164 14.83 -0.27 0.28
CA ASN A 164 14.62 -0.64 1.68
C ASN A 164 13.15 -0.94 2.00
N LEU A 165 12.51 -1.74 1.16
CA LEU A 165 11.09 -2.09 1.33
C LEU A 165 10.86 -3.04 2.51
N GLY A 166 11.86 -3.84 2.88
CA GLY A 166 11.85 -4.69 4.07
C GLY A 166 10.67 -5.65 4.09
N LYS A 167 10.09 -5.85 5.28
CA LYS A 167 8.93 -6.73 5.50
C LYS A 167 7.60 -6.18 4.96
N PHE A 168 7.57 -4.95 4.50
CA PHE A 168 6.36 -4.28 4.01
C PHE A 168 6.05 -4.59 2.55
N ALA A 169 6.98 -5.20 1.84
CA ALA A 169 6.77 -5.76 0.52
C ALA A 169 7.50 -7.09 0.38
N VAL A 170 7.04 -7.93 -0.54
CA VAL A 170 7.67 -9.21 -0.88
C VAL A 170 7.77 -9.30 -2.40
N VAL A 171 8.91 -9.75 -2.87
CA VAL A 171 9.07 -10.08 -4.30
C VAL A 171 8.41 -11.45 -4.52
N PRO A 172 7.39 -11.56 -5.39
CA PRO A 172 6.77 -12.84 -5.66
C PRO A 172 7.78 -13.80 -6.31
N PRO A 173 7.62 -15.12 -6.11
CA PRO A 173 8.44 -16.08 -6.83
C PRO A 173 8.19 -15.95 -8.34
N PRO A 174 9.18 -16.23 -9.17
CA PRO A 174 8.98 -16.33 -10.62
C PRO A 174 8.05 -17.50 -10.91
N GLU A 175 7.04 -17.25 -11.74
CA GLU A 175 6.18 -18.31 -12.31
C GLU A 175 6.92 -19.06 -13.45
#